data_1c74e856da03b15603a03e8357ecb829
#
_entry.id   1c74e856da03b15603a03e8357ecb829
#
_cell.length_a   1.000
_cell.length_b   1.000
_cell.length_c   1.000
_cell.angle_alpha   90.00
_cell.angle_beta   90.00
_cell.angle_gamma   90.00
#
_symmetry.space_group_name_H-M   'P 1'
#
loop_
_entity.id
_entity.type
_entity.pdbx_description
1 polymer ?
#
loop_
_entity_poly.entity_id
_entity_poly.type
_entity_poly.pdbx_seq_one_letter_code
_entity_poly.pdbx_strand_id
1 'polypeptide(L)'
;MNTKYVFVTGGVVSGLGKGITAASLGRLLKNRGYKVTIQKFDPYLNVDPGTMSPYEHGEVFVTDDGAETDLDLGHYERFIDENLTQHSSVTMGKVYSTVIEKERRGDYLGKTVQVIPHVTNEIKERIYSFENTDTDIVITEVGGTVGDIEGLSIIEAIRQVGLEKNPEDVVYIHVTLLPYIFGSNEIKSKPTQHSVKELQSLGIQPNILVCRTEQDIPDTIREKLALFCNVRKSSVIQNKTADNLYAVPLMLEEEGLAREVCNHMRLDRYVPDNTEWQKMIDNIRSIGDESVNIGIVGKYIQLEDSYLSVIESLHHAGFANKVKVNIKLIDCETINKETAQEKLKGLQGIIVPGGFGNRGVEGKIETIRYARENKIPFLGICLGMQMAVVEFARNVLGLKDANSAEFNESTANPVIHIMDDQIGIDKKGGTMRLGAYPCILKEGTLAKKLYEKEQISERHRHRYEYNNEYKERLEKAGLICSGTSPDGKLVEIVEYKKHPYFIAGQFHPELKSRPNRPAPLFIGLVRAAKNIK
;
A
#
# COMPACT_ATOMS: atom_id res chain seq x y z
N MET A 1 6.30 -2.20 -29.65
CA MET A 1 5.37 -1.04 -29.60
C MET A 1 6.08 0.07 -28.86
N ASN A 2 5.93 1.35 -29.24
CA ASN A 2 6.47 2.43 -28.41
C ASN A 2 5.66 2.53 -27.11
N THR A 3 6.33 2.77 -26.00
CA THR A 3 5.68 2.97 -24.70
C THR A 3 4.72 4.16 -24.75
N LYS A 4 3.51 3.98 -24.24
CA LYS A 4 2.45 5.01 -24.21
C LYS A 4 2.23 5.50 -22.77
N TYR A 5 1.75 6.73 -22.63
CA TYR A 5 1.66 7.43 -21.34
C TYR A 5 0.24 7.88 -21.03
N VAL A 6 -0.25 7.52 -19.87
CA VAL A 6 -1.51 8.02 -19.31
C VAL A 6 -1.21 8.85 -18.08
N PHE A 7 -1.59 10.12 -18.08
CA PHE A 7 -1.46 11.01 -16.93
C PHE A 7 -2.82 11.17 -16.24
N VAL A 8 -2.87 10.81 -14.96
CA VAL A 8 -4.07 10.94 -14.13
C VAL A 8 -3.87 12.12 -13.19
N THR A 9 -4.59 13.21 -13.45
CA THR A 9 -4.62 14.41 -12.62
C THR A 9 -5.94 14.52 -11.87
N GLY A 10 -6.02 15.37 -10.86
CA GLY A 10 -7.28 15.60 -10.16
C GLY A 10 -7.43 17.02 -9.67
N GLY A 11 -8.65 17.42 -9.49
CA GLY A 11 -8.98 18.75 -9.02
C GLY A 11 -10.20 18.78 -8.12
N VAL A 12 -10.53 19.96 -7.60
CA VAL A 12 -11.60 20.26 -6.66
C VAL A 12 -11.20 19.98 -5.21
N VAL A 13 -10.92 18.71 -4.84
CA VAL A 13 -10.48 18.31 -3.48
C VAL A 13 -9.54 17.11 -3.55
N SER A 14 -8.77 16.88 -2.50
CA SER A 14 -8.00 15.65 -2.30
C SER A 14 -8.93 14.46 -2.01
N GLY A 15 -8.43 13.24 -2.12
CA GLY A 15 -9.22 12.04 -1.78
C GLY A 15 -10.31 11.65 -2.80
N LEU A 16 -10.30 12.22 -4.03
CA LEU A 16 -11.28 11.90 -5.08
C LEU A 16 -11.13 10.49 -5.67
N GLY A 17 -10.10 9.75 -5.30
CA GLY A 17 -9.84 8.41 -5.83
C GLY A 17 -9.07 8.40 -7.15
N LYS A 18 -8.12 9.33 -7.35
CA LYS A 18 -7.15 9.29 -8.46
C LYS A 18 -6.42 7.97 -8.51
N GLY A 19 -5.86 7.53 -7.35
CA GLY A 19 -5.12 6.27 -7.22
C GLY A 19 -5.95 5.07 -7.61
N ILE A 20 -7.19 4.99 -7.13
CA ILE A 20 -8.10 3.90 -7.47
C ILE A 20 -8.51 3.95 -8.95
N THR A 21 -8.65 5.14 -9.52
CA THR A 21 -8.92 5.29 -10.97
C THR A 21 -7.73 4.81 -11.79
N ALA A 22 -6.50 5.19 -11.42
CA ALA A 22 -5.27 4.75 -12.08
C ALA A 22 -5.08 3.22 -11.95
N ALA A 23 -5.26 2.68 -10.75
CA ALA A 23 -5.17 1.26 -10.46
C ALA A 23 -6.22 0.44 -11.25
N SER A 24 -7.47 0.92 -11.28
CA SER A 24 -8.57 0.30 -12.03
C SER A 24 -8.30 0.29 -13.52
N LEU A 25 -7.86 1.42 -14.09
CA LEU A 25 -7.46 1.49 -15.49
C LEU A 25 -6.31 0.53 -15.79
N GLY A 26 -5.30 0.47 -14.91
CA GLY A 26 -4.20 -0.49 -15.03
C GLY A 26 -4.69 -1.93 -15.11
N ARG A 27 -5.63 -2.33 -14.23
CA ARG A 27 -6.26 -3.65 -14.27
C ARG A 27 -6.98 -3.90 -15.60
N LEU A 28 -7.78 -2.95 -16.06
CA LEU A 28 -8.57 -3.07 -17.28
C LEU A 28 -7.70 -3.17 -18.55
N LEU A 29 -6.58 -2.47 -18.59
CA LEU A 29 -5.61 -2.56 -19.68
C LEU A 29 -4.84 -3.90 -19.63
N LYS A 30 -4.48 -4.38 -18.44
CA LYS A 30 -3.90 -5.74 -18.28
C LYS A 30 -4.88 -6.83 -18.72
N ASN A 31 -6.16 -6.70 -18.43
CA ASN A 31 -7.19 -7.64 -18.87
C ASN A 31 -7.37 -7.65 -20.41
N ARG A 32 -6.81 -6.64 -21.12
CA ARG A 32 -6.69 -6.57 -22.57
C ARG A 32 -5.36 -7.09 -23.11
N GLY A 33 -4.49 -7.61 -22.24
CA GLY A 33 -3.20 -8.18 -22.59
C GLY A 33 -2.05 -7.18 -22.70
N TYR A 34 -2.23 -5.90 -22.32
CA TYR A 34 -1.14 -4.92 -22.28
C TYR A 34 -0.29 -5.08 -21.02
N LYS A 35 1.01 -4.82 -21.15
CA LYS A 35 1.95 -4.74 -20.03
C LYS A 35 1.92 -3.32 -19.47
N VAL A 36 1.41 -3.20 -18.25
CA VAL A 36 1.12 -1.91 -17.61
C VAL A 36 1.92 -1.76 -16.35
N THR A 37 2.52 -0.59 -16.15
CA THR A 37 3.07 -0.16 -14.87
C THR A 37 2.42 1.14 -14.42
N ILE A 38 2.49 1.43 -13.12
CA ILE A 38 1.93 2.65 -12.54
C ILE A 38 3.02 3.40 -11.79
N GLN A 39 3.04 4.73 -11.95
CA GLN A 39 3.91 5.66 -11.22
C GLN A 39 3.07 6.63 -10.39
N LYS A 40 3.57 6.98 -9.22
CA LYS A 40 3.06 8.06 -8.36
C LYS A 40 4.07 9.19 -8.35
N PHE A 41 3.60 10.40 -8.63
CA PHE A 41 4.38 11.63 -8.48
C PHE A 41 3.78 12.47 -7.36
N ASP A 42 4.49 12.60 -6.25
CA ASP A 42 4.06 13.36 -5.08
C ASP A 42 4.73 14.73 -5.03
N PRO A 43 3.96 15.81 -4.82
CA PRO A 43 4.47 17.17 -4.86
C PRO A 43 5.27 17.60 -3.62
N TYR A 44 5.24 16.83 -2.53
CA TYR A 44 5.94 17.20 -1.30
C TYR A 44 7.47 17.09 -1.41
N LEU A 45 8.19 17.78 -0.50
CA LEU A 45 9.64 17.91 -0.49
C LEU A 45 10.38 16.85 0.34
N ASN A 46 9.67 15.92 0.98
CA ASN A 46 10.32 14.77 1.59
C ASN A 46 10.94 13.89 0.50
N VAL A 47 12.16 13.41 0.74
CA VAL A 47 12.85 12.52 -0.22
C VAL A 47 12.06 11.21 -0.37
N ASP A 48 11.58 10.69 0.75
CA ASP A 48 10.68 9.53 0.83
C ASP A 48 9.80 9.66 2.09
N PRO A 49 8.72 8.85 2.23
CA PRO A 49 7.87 8.88 3.40
C PRO A 49 8.42 8.13 4.61
N GLY A 50 9.60 7.50 4.52
CA GLY A 50 10.16 6.62 5.56
C GLY A 50 10.33 7.27 6.93
N THR A 51 10.53 8.58 6.98
CA THR A 51 10.65 9.35 8.23
C THR A 51 9.38 10.13 8.59
N MET A 52 8.33 10.03 7.79
CA MET A 52 7.07 10.73 8.03
C MET A 52 6.24 10.01 9.09
N SER A 53 5.43 10.78 9.82
CA SER A 53 4.50 10.20 10.79
C SER A 53 3.37 9.46 10.08
N PRO A 54 3.02 8.23 10.48
CA PRO A 54 1.84 7.54 9.96
C PRO A 54 0.52 8.30 10.16
N TYR A 55 0.44 9.21 11.11
CA TYR A 55 -0.73 10.09 11.30
C TYR A 55 -0.86 11.17 10.23
N GLU A 56 0.24 11.55 9.58
CA GLU A 56 0.24 12.56 8.51
C GLU A 56 0.05 11.95 7.13
N HIS A 57 0.57 10.74 6.92
CA HIS A 57 0.74 10.15 5.59
C HIS A 57 0.16 8.75 5.41
N GLY A 58 -0.40 8.16 6.46
CA GLY A 58 -0.78 6.75 6.44
C GLY A 58 0.44 5.81 6.55
N GLU A 59 0.27 4.57 6.10
CA GLU A 59 1.35 3.59 6.14
C GLU A 59 2.47 3.91 5.14
N VAL A 60 3.69 3.51 5.50
CA VAL A 60 4.81 3.48 4.56
C VAL A 60 4.81 2.12 3.86
N PHE A 61 4.53 2.12 2.56
CA PHE A 61 4.58 0.92 1.74
C PHE A 61 6.01 0.68 1.25
N VAL A 62 6.49 -0.56 1.30
CA VAL A 62 7.85 -0.92 0.88
C VAL A 62 7.80 -1.83 -0.34
N THR A 63 8.55 -1.49 -1.38
CA THR A 63 8.68 -2.28 -2.60
C THR A 63 9.69 -3.44 -2.45
N ASP A 64 9.73 -4.36 -3.41
CA ASP A 64 10.69 -5.48 -3.38
C ASP A 64 12.15 -5.02 -3.42
N ASP A 65 12.45 -3.92 -4.11
CA ASP A 65 13.78 -3.31 -4.22
C ASP A 65 14.12 -2.34 -3.07
N GLY A 66 13.27 -2.29 -2.02
CA GLY A 66 13.54 -1.57 -0.78
C GLY A 66 13.20 -0.09 -0.78
N ALA A 67 12.45 0.41 -1.75
CA ALA A 67 11.96 1.78 -1.68
C ALA A 67 10.85 1.93 -0.63
N GLU A 68 10.97 2.92 0.23
CA GLU A 68 9.90 3.42 1.10
C GLU A 68 9.03 4.37 0.29
N THR A 69 7.73 4.08 0.21
CA THR A 69 6.81 4.75 -0.72
C THR A 69 5.48 5.09 -0.06
N ASP A 70 4.68 5.91 -0.75
CA ASP A 70 3.31 6.22 -0.37
C ASP A 70 2.42 4.97 -0.42
N LEU A 71 1.35 4.97 0.37
CA LEU A 71 0.37 3.88 0.47
C LEU A 71 -0.35 3.56 -0.85
N ASP A 72 -0.44 4.51 -1.76
CA ASP A 72 -1.08 4.34 -3.07
C ASP A 72 -0.41 3.23 -3.90
N LEU A 73 0.92 3.01 -3.74
CA LEU A 73 1.61 1.92 -4.41
C LEU A 73 1.03 0.55 -4.00
N GLY A 74 0.59 0.41 -2.76
CA GLY A 74 -0.13 -0.77 -2.31
C GLY A 74 -1.42 -1.00 -3.09
N HIS A 75 -2.21 0.05 -3.32
CA HIS A 75 -3.39 -0.03 -4.17
C HIS A 75 -3.03 -0.45 -5.60
N TYR A 76 -2.01 0.15 -6.20
CA TYR A 76 -1.61 -0.21 -7.56
C TYR A 76 -1.24 -1.68 -7.66
N GLU A 77 -0.35 -2.17 -6.78
CA GLU A 77 0.07 -3.56 -6.76
C GLU A 77 -1.11 -4.54 -6.54
N ARG A 78 -2.06 -4.20 -5.67
CA ARG A 78 -3.26 -5.01 -5.41
C ARG A 78 -4.16 -5.14 -6.65
N PHE A 79 -4.28 -4.08 -7.44
CA PHE A 79 -5.13 -4.06 -8.62
C PHE A 79 -4.45 -4.68 -9.84
N ILE A 80 -3.20 -4.28 -10.14
CA ILE A 80 -2.53 -4.80 -11.35
C ILE A 80 -1.86 -6.16 -11.15
N ASP A 81 -1.75 -6.65 -9.88
CA ASP A 81 -1.08 -7.89 -9.49
C ASP A 81 0.37 -7.97 -10.02
N GLU A 82 1.10 -6.87 -9.89
CA GLU A 82 2.52 -6.75 -10.20
C GLU A 82 3.25 -6.12 -9.01
N ASN A 83 4.51 -6.47 -8.82
CA ASN A 83 5.35 -5.80 -7.85
C ASN A 83 5.99 -4.58 -8.50
N LEU A 84 5.76 -3.41 -7.91
CA LEU A 84 6.33 -2.15 -8.36
C LEU A 84 7.75 -1.97 -7.79
N THR A 85 8.47 -0.97 -8.32
CA THR A 85 9.86 -0.67 -7.97
C THR A 85 10.01 0.78 -7.52
N GLN A 86 11.22 1.15 -7.08
CA GLN A 86 11.56 2.54 -6.75
C GLN A 86 11.25 3.55 -7.87
N HIS A 87 11.22 3.09 -9.14
CA HIS A 87 10.87 3.94 -10.28
C HIS A 87 9.38 4.31 -10.31
N SER A 88 8.56 3.59 -9.55
CA SER A 88 7.11 3.86 -9.44
C SER A 88 6.77 4.91 -8.37
N SER A 89 7.73 5.37 -7.55
CA SER A 89 7.51 6.38 -6.52
C SER A 89 8.48 7.54 -6.69
N VAL A 90 7.97 8.67 -7.09
CA VAL A 90 8.73 9.90 -7.33
C VAL A 90 8.18 11.03 -6.47
N THR A 91 9.01 11.58 -5.58
CA THR A 91 8.69 12.78 -4.82
C THR A 91 9.43 13.98 -5.39
N MET A 92 8.89 15.18 -5.22
CA MET A 92 9.61 16.40 -5.59
C MET A 92 10.90 16.58 -4.78
N GLY A 93 10.95 16.02 -3.55
CA GLY A 93 12.17 15.96 -2.76
C GLY A 93 13.29 15.20 -3.46
N LYS A 94 13.00 14.01 -4.01
CA LYS A 94 13.99 13.24 -4.82
C LYS A 94 14.42 14.02 -6.07
N VAL A 95 13.49 14.66 -6.76
CA VAL A 95 13.77 15.43 -7.97
C VAL A 95 14.71 16.61 -7.66
N TYR A 96 14.36 17.44 -6.66
CA TYR A 96 15.18 18.58 -6.28
C TYR A 96 16.55 18.16 -5.74
N SER A 97 16.62 17.11 -4.92
CA SER A 97 17.89 16.59 -4.42
C SER A 97 18.81 16.20 -5.58
N THR A 98 18.29 15.46 -6.57
CA THR A 98 19.07 15.07 -7.76
C THR A 98 19.55 16.27 -8.57
N VAL A 99 18.69 17.28 -8.78
CA VAL A 99 19.07 18.49 -9.53
C VAL A 99 20.14 19.28 -8.79
N ILE A 100 20.02 19.43 -7.47
CA ILE A 100 21.02 20.11 -6.64
C ILE A 100 22.35 19.33 -6.61
N GLU A 101 22.30 18.01 -6.49
CA GLU A 101 23.50 17.17 -6.54
C GLU A 101 24.21 17.25 -7.90
N LYS A 102 23.46 17.23 -9.03
CA LYS A 102 24.01 17.44 -10.39
C LYS A 102 24.66 18.83 -10.49
N GLU A 103 24.03 19.88 -9.93
CA GLU A 103 24.59 21.24 -9.90
C GLU A 103 25.92 21.27 -9.13
N ARG A 104 25.94 20.70 -7.90
CA ARG A 104 27.15 20.68 -7.05
C ARG A 104 28.32 19.89 -7.65
N ARG A 105 28.03 18.88 -8.47
CA ARG A 105 29.06 18.15 -9.23
C ARG A 105 29.55 18.89 -10.48
N GLY A 106 28.85 19.95 -10.92
CA GLY A 106 29.19 20.71 -12.12
C GLY A 106 28.63 20.15 -13.42
N ASP A 107 27.66 19.22 -13.35
CA ASP A 107 27.07 18.52 -14.52
C ASP A 107 26.39 19.50 -15.50
N TYR A 108 26.00 20.69 -15.03
CA TYR A 108 25.38 21.73 -15.86
C TYR A 108 26.39 22.72 -16.50
N LEU A 109 27.69 22.47 -16.36
CA LEU A 109 28.76 23.20 -17.04
C LEU A 109 28.66 24.74 -16.86
N GLY A 110 28.35 25.21 -15.64
CA GLY A 110 28.26 26.62 -15.30
C GLY A 110 26.98 27.34 -15.78
N LYS A 111 25.99 26.63 -16.34
CA LYS A 111 24.72 27.22 -16.70
C LYS A 111 23.91 27.57 -15.45
N THR A 112 23.07 28.61 -15.56
CA THR A 112 22.04 28.88 -14.52
C THR A 112 21.02 27.76 -14.48
N VAL A 113 20.90 27.11 -13.32
CA VAL A 113 19.92 26.03 -13.10
C VAL A 113 18.57 26.63 -12.71
N GLN A 114 17.50 26.24 -13.42
CA GLN A 114 16.13 26.78 -13.28
C GLN A 114 15.12 25.64 -13.22
N VAL A 115 13.90 25.93 -12.80
CA VAL A 115 12.82 24.92 -12.80
C VAL A 115 12.60 24.40 -14.22
N ILE A 116 12.49 25.30 -15.21
CA ILE A 116 12.48 24.97 -16.62
C ILE A 116 13.85 25.38 -17.22
N PRO A 117 14.64 24.48 -17.82
CA PRO A 117 14.28 23.08 -18.12
C PRO A 117 14.79 22.03 -17.13
N HIS A 118 15.56 22.39 -16.10
CA HIS A 118 16.37 21.41 -15.34
C HIS A 118 15.51 20.49 -14.45
N VAL A 119 14.59 21.07 -13.66
CA VAL A 119 13.67 20.29 -12.83
C VAL A 119 12.66 19.53 -13.70
N THR A 120 12.10 20.17 -14.73
CA THR A 120 11.15 19.50 -15.63
C THR A 120 11.80 18.38 -16.41
N ASN A 121 13.05 18.50 -16.82
CA ASN A 121 13.80 17.42 -17.49
C ASN A 121 14.03 16.23 -16.52
N GLU A 122 14.42 16.49 -15.27
CA GLU A 122 14.58 15.43 -14.27
C GLU A 122 13.25 14.68 -14.02
N ILE A 123 12.12 15.41 -13.98
CA ILE A 123 10.80 14.78 -13.89
C ILE A 123 10.51 13.91 -15.12
N LYS A 124 10.79 14.42 -16.33
CA LYS A 124 10.58 13.65 -17.59
C LYS A 124 11.49 12.43 -17.66
N GLU A 125 12.75 12.52 -17.24
CA GLU A 125 13.65 11.35 -17.13
C GLU A 125 13.05 10.25 -16.28
N ARG A 126 12.37 10.60 -15.17
CA ARG A 126 11.69 9.62 -14.33
C ARG A 126 10.41 9.07 -14.97
N ILE A 127 9.65 9.89 -15.68
CA ILE A 127 8.48 9.43 -16.46
C ILE A 127 8.93 8.41 -17.51
N TYR A 128 10.05 8.68 -18.19
CA TYR A 128 10.61 7.83 -19.24
C TYR A 128 11.40 6.62 -18.73
N SER A 129 11.54 6.44 -17.41
CA SER A 129 12.35 5.35 -16.83
C SER A 129 11.91 3.95 -17.24
N PHE A 130 10.68 3.80 -17.73
CA PHE A 130 10.16 2.53 -18.26
C PHE A 130 10.25 2.42 -19.78
N GLU A 131 10.75 3.43 -20.49
CA GLU A 131 11.12 3.27 -21.91
C GLU A 131 12.23 2.21 -22.03
N ASN A 132 12.23 1.49 -23.08
CA ASN A 132 13.17 0.36 -23.31
C ASN A 132 13.05 -0.80 -22.33
N THR A 133 11.99 -0.84 -21.51
CA THR A 133 11.58 -2.02 -20.75
C THR A 133 10.48 -2.78 -21.50
N ASP A 134 10.04 -3.89 -20.93
CA ASP A 134 8.91 -4.67 -21.49
C ASP A 134 7.56 -4.08 -21.02
N THR A 135 7.40 -2.75 -21.12
CA THR A 135 6.21 -2.00 -20.71
C THR A 135 5.53 -1.33 -21.90
N ASP A 136 4.27 -1.65 -22.15
CA ASP A 136 3.47 -1.05 -23.20
C ASP A 136 2.89 0.31 -22.79
N ILE A 137 2.39 0.41 -21.54
CA ILE A 137 1.69 1.58 -21.04
C ILE A 137 2.18 1.93 -19.63
N VAL A 138 2.56 3.19 -19.45
CA VAL A 138 2.88 3.79 -18.15
C VAL A 138 1.72 4.68 -17.72
N ILE A 139 1.11 4.40 -16.58
CA ILE A 139 0.09 5.26 -15.98
C ILE A 139 0.77 6.07 -14.88
N THR A 140 0.78 7.38 -15.00
CA THR A 140 1.36 8.29 -14.00
C THR A 140 0.25 9.04 -13.28
N GLU A 141 0.08 8.76 -11.99
CA GLU A 141 -0.79 9.54 -11.13
C GLU A 141 -0.04 10.76 -10.59
N VAL A 142 -0.62 11.93 -10.79
CA VAL A 142 -0.12 13.19 -10.23
C VAL A 142 -0.79 13.46 -8.90
N GLY A 143 -0.01 13.46 -7.82
CA GLY A 143 -0.45 13.80 -6.47
C GLY A 143 -0.88 15.26 -6.33
N GLY A 144 -1.58 15.57 -5.25
CA GLY A 144 -2.11 16.90 -5.00
C GLY A 144 -3.32 17.25 -5.87
N THR A 145 -3.66 18.55 -5.87
CA THR A 145 -4.78 19.13 -6.62
C THR A 145 -4.24 20.05 -7.71
N VAL A 146 -4.81 19.98 -8.90
CA VAL A 146 -4.42 20.89 -9.99
C VAL A 146 -4.69 22.34 -9.56
N GLY A 147 -3.68 23.21 -9.69
CA GLY A 147 -3.67 24.58 -9.21
C GLY A 147 -2.83 24.79 -7.95
N ASP A 148 -2.47 23.72 -7.21
CA ASP A 148 -1.57 23.82 -6.08
C ASP A 148 -0.15 24.15 -6.54
N ILE A 149 0.52 25.07 -5.85
CA ILE A 149 1.87 25.56 -6.21
C ILE A 149 2.89 24.41 -6.27
N GLU A 150 2.80 23.49 -5.33
CA GLU A 150 3.72 22.37 -5.19
C GLU A 150 3.72 21.44 -6.41
N GLY A 151 2.56 21.33 -7.09
CA GLY A 151 2.37 20.46 -8.26
C GLY A 151 2.76 21.08 -9.60
N LEU A 152 3.00 22.40 -9.67
CA LEU A 152 3.14 23.11 -10.95
C LEU A 152 4.27 22.57 -11.84
N SER A 153 5.42 22.20 -11.27
CA SER A 153 6.54 21.66 -12.05
C SER A 153 6.26 20.27 -12.62
N ILE A 154 5.44 19.45 -11.93
CA ILE A 154 4.99 18.15 -12.44
C ILE A 154 4.00 18.37 -13.60
N ILE A 155 3.03 19.27 -13.43
CA ILE A 155 2.05 19.61 -14.48
C ILE A 155 2.77 20.15 -15.72
N GLU A 156 3.76 21.02 -15.54
CA GLU A 156 4.57 21.54 -16.67
C GLU A 156 5.37 20.42 -17.34
N ALA A 157 5.94 19.49 -16.58
CA ALA A 157 6.68 18.37 -17.16
C ALA A 157 5.78 17.45 -17.99
N ILE A 158 4.60 17.07 -17.49
CA ILE A 158 3.66 16.21 -18.25
C ILE A 158 3.09 16.95 -19.47
N ARG A 159 2.92 18.27 -19.41
CA ARG A 159 2.56 19.08 -20.57
C ARG A 159 3.66 19.00 -21.65
N GLN A 160 4.94 19.09 -21.24
CA GLN A 160 6.07 18.93 -22.17
C GLN A 160 6.14 17.54 -22.78
N VAL A 161 5.85 16.47 -22.02
CA VAL A 161 5.73 15.11 -22.56
C VAL A 161 4.72 15.05 -23.71
N GLY A 162 3.57 15.71 -23.57
CA GLY A 162 2.56 15.78 -24.64
C GLY A 162 3.02 16.54 -25.89
N LEU A 163 4.05 17.40 -25.78
CA LEU A 163 4.67 18.06 -26.94
C LEU A 163 5.78 17.21 -27.58
N GLU A 164 6.47 16.39 -26.79
CA GLU A 164 7.60 15.56 -27.23
C GLU A 164 7.16 14.23 -27.86
N LYS A 165 5.99 13.72 -27.48
CA LYS A 165 5.43 12.47 -27.97
C LYS A 165 4.34 12.74 -29.02
N ASN A 166 3.97 11.69 -29.80
CA ASN A 166 2.84 11.83 -30.70
C ASN A 166 1.52 11.94 -29.92
N PRO A 167 0.52 12.64 -30.45
CA PRO A 167 -0.77 12.80 -29.76
C PRO A 167 -1.46 11.48 -29.36
N GLU A 168 -1.28 10.41 -30.15
CA GLU A 168 -1.79 9.08 -29.85
C GLU A 168 -0.97 8.29 -28.82
N ASP A 169 0.16 8.82 -28.37
CA ASP A 169 1.00 8.17 -27.36
C ASP A 169 0.77 8.73 -25.94
N VAL A 170 -0.06 9.79 -25.82
CA VAL A 170 -0.32 10.47 -24.54
C VAL A 170 -1.81 10.68 -24.30
N VAL A 171 -2.31 10.30 -23.11
CA VAL A 171 -3.70 10.56 -22.68
C VAL A 171 -3.68 11.29 -21.34
N TYR A 172 -4.46 12.35 -21.23
CA TYR A 172 -4.72 13.08 -19.99
C TYR A 172 -6.12 12.73 -19.48
N ILE A 173 -6.16 12.11 -18.30
CA ILE A 173 -7.38 11.82 -17.55
C ILE A 173 -7.45 12.81 -16.40
N HIS A 174 -8.59 13.49 -16.27
CA HIS A 174 -8.82 14.41 -15.15
C HIS A 174 -9.97 13.92 -14.27
N VAL A 175 -9.64 13.60 -13.02
CA VAL A 175 -10.60 13.14 -12.01
C VAL A 175 -11.20 14.35 -11.30
N THR A 176 -12.52 14.46 -11.29
CA THR A 176 -13.26 15.61 -10.76
C THR A 176 -14.42 15.18 -9.88
N LEU A 177 -15.05 16.13 -9.22
CA LEU A 177 -16.21 15.93 -8.37
C LEU A 177 -17.48 16.52 -9.00
N LEU A 178 -18.53 15.74 -9.02
CA LEU A 178 -19.90 16.17 -9.30
C LEU A 178 -20.74 16.05 -8.01
N PRO A 179 -20.74 17.07 -7.16
CA PRO A 179 -21.46 16.99 -5.91
C PRO A 179 -22.97 17.01 -6.13
N TYR A 180 -23.67 16.18 -5.37
CA TYR A 180 -25.12 16.21 -5.27
C TYR A 180 -25.52 17.11 -4.10
N ILE A 181 -26.39 18.10 -4.36
CA ILE A 181 -26.88 19.05 -3.36
C ILE A 181 -28.28 18.62 -2.93
N PHE A 182 -28.40 18.04 -1.75
CA PHE A 182 -29.67 17.54 -1.22
C PHE A 182 -30.74 18.63 -1.13
N GLY A 183 -30.38 19.89 -0.80
CA GLY A 183 -31.34 21.00 -0.70
C GLY A 183 -32.00 21.42 -2.01
N SER A 184 -31.29 21.29 -3.15
CA SER A 184 -31.83 21.57 -4.49
C SER A 184 -32.14 20.30 -5.29
N ASN A 185 -31.80 19.14 -4.74
CA ASN A 185 -32.02 17.82 -5.34
C ASN A 185 -31.41 17.69 -6.76
N GLU A 186 -30.20 18.22 -6.93
CA GLU A 186 -29.53 18.24 -8.24
C GLU A 186 -28.00 18.06 -8.16
N ILE A 187 -27.44 17.52 -9.25
CA ILE A 187 -25.98 17.41 -9.46
C ILE A 187 -25.45 18.76 -9.97
N LYS A 188 -24.38 19.25 -9.36
CA LYS A 188 -23.72 20.50 -9.75
C LYS A 188 -22.49 20.24 -10.61
N SER A 189 -22.51 20.72 -11.85
CA SER A 189 -21.38 20.58 -12.80
C SER A 189 -20.32 21.69 -12.69
N LYS A 190 -20.57 22.77 -11.96
CA LYS A 190 -19.65 23.92 -11.86
C LYS A 190 -18.28 23.57 -11.27
N PRO A 191 -18.14 22.76 -10.18
CA PRO A 191 -16.84 22.39 -9.66
C PRO A 191 -15.96 21.71 -10.70
N THR A 192 -16.51 20.73 -11.45
CA THR A 192 -15.82 20.07 -12.57
C THR A 192 -15.38 21.05 -13.64
N GLN A 193 -16.28 21.96 -14.09
CA GLN A 193 -15.96 22.98 -15.09
C GLN A 193 -14.80 23.88 -14.66
N HIS A 194 -14.77 24.31 -13.39
CA HIS A 194 -13.70 25.15 -12.86
C HIS A 194 -12.37 24.37 -12.79
N SER A 195 -12.40 23.13 -12.32
CA SER A 195 -11.22 22.29 -12.23
C SER A 195 -10.58 22.02 -13.61
N VAL A 196 -11.42 21.76 -14.63
CA VAL A 196 -10.94 21.59 -16.00
C VAL A 196 -10.36 22.89 -16.57
N LYS A 197 -10.97 24.04 -16.28
CA LYS A 197 -10.44 25.35 -16.70
C LYS A 197 -9.08 25.62 -16.07
N GLU A 198 -8.87 25.24 -14.82
CA GLU A 198 -7.58 25.38 -14.15
C GLU A 198 -6.52 24.56 -14.88
N LEU A 199 -6.78 23.28 -15.17
CA LEU A 199 -5.87 22.44 -15.95
C LEU A 199 -5.59 23.00 -17.35
N GLN A 200 -6.63 23.52 -18.03
CA GLN A 200 -6.49 24.18 -19.33
C GLN A 200 -5.64 25.45 -19.25
N SER A 201 -5.73 26.23 -18.17
CA SER A 201 -4.91 27.43 -17.96
C SER A 201 -3.42 27.11 -17.85
N LEU A 202 -3.09 25.89 -17.39
CA LEU A 202 -1.73 25.33 -17.35
C LEU A 202 -1.31 24.66 -18.67
N GLY A 203 -2.13 24.77 -19.73
CA GLY A 203 -1.83 24.31 -21.08
C GLY A 203 -2.12 22.84 -21.36
N ILE A 204 -2.91 22.17 -20.52
CA ILE A 204 -3.32 20.77 -20.73
C ILE A 204 -4.83 20.68 -20.98
N GLN A 205 -5.20 20.14 -22.14
CA GLN A 205 -6.57 19.75 -22.44
C GLN A 205 -6.78 18.29 -22.02
N PRO A 206 -7.66 17.98 -21.05
CA PRO A 206 -7.96 16.60 -20.72
C PRO A 206 -8.66 15.89 -21.88
N ASN A 207 -8.32 14.64 -22.11
CA ASN A 207 -8.98 13.78 -23.11
C ASN A 207 -10.21 13.10 -22.52
N ILE A 208 -10.14 12.73 -21.23
CA ILE A 208 -11.17 11.99 -20.52
C ILE A 208 -11.41 12.64 -19.15
N LEU A 209 -12.68 12.78 -18.79
CA LEU A 209 -13.10 13.20 -17.45
C LEU A 209 -13.63 11.99 -16.69
N VAL A 210 -13.09 11.72 -15.51
CA VAL A 210 -13.64 10.74 -14.57
C VAL A 210 -14.33 11.51 -13.46
N CYS A 211 -15.65 11.46 -13.47
CA CYS A 211 -16.50 12.28 -12.59
C CYS A 211 -16.94 11.47 -11.37
N ARG A 212 -16.35 11.75 -10.22
CA ARG A 212 -16.75 11.18 -8.94
C ARG A 212 -18.13 11.72 -8.56
N THR A 213 -19.07 10.83 -8.26
CA THR A 213 -20.46 11.19 -7.96
C THR A 213 -21.12 10.14 -7.07
N GLU A 214 -22.16 10.52 -6.34
CA GLU A 214 -22.99 9.60 -5.56
C GLU A 214 -24.22 9.12 -6.33
N GLN A 215 -24.64 9.89 -7.35
CA GLN A 215 -25.83 9.64 -8.15
C GLN A 215 -25.47 9.37 -9.62
N ASP A 216 -26.38 8.76 -10.37
CA ASP A 216 -26.22 8.61 -11.81
C ASP A 216 -26.17 9.97 -12.52
N ILE A 217 -25.23 10.13 -13.43
CA ILE A 217 -25.06 11.36 -14.20
C ILE A 217 -26.08 11.38 -15.34
N PRO A 218 -27.07 12.28 -15.30
CA PRO A 218 -28.01 12.41 -16.41
C PRO A 218 -27.33 12.78 -17.73
N ASP A 219 -27.89 12.35 -18.84
CA ASP A 219 -27.36 12.65 -20.17
C ASP A 219 -27.21 14.15 -20.43
N THR A 220 -28.13 14.95 -19.94
CA THR A 220 -28.07 16.42 -20.03
C THR A 220 -26.85 17.02 -19.31
N ILE A 221 -26.43 16.42 -18.18
CA ILE A 221 -25.23 16.84 -17.46
C ILE A 221 -23.98 16.35 -18.21
N ARG A 222 -23.98 15.12 -18.78
CA ARG A 222 -22.87 14.60 -19.62
C ARG A 222 -22.66 15.51 -20.84
N GLU A 223 -23.73 15.90 -21.54
CA GLU A 223 -23.69 16.83 -22.67
C GLU A 223 -23.16 18.21 -22.29
N LYS A 224 -23.64 18.73 -21.17
CA LYS A 224 -23.15 20.00 -20.62
C LYS A 224 -21.66 19.96 -20.29
N LEU A 225 -21.18 18.90 -19.62
CA LEU A 225 -19.76 18.73 -19.32
C LEU A 225 -18.93 18.59 -20.59
N ALA A 226 -19.40 17.78 -21.55
CA ALA A 226 -18.73 17.61 -22.84
C ALA A 226 -18.50 18.95 -23.54
N LEU A 227 -19.54 19.79 -23.61
CA LEU A 227 -19.47 21.11 -24.21
C LEU A 227 -18.53 22.07 -23.47
N PHE A 228 -18.70 22.21 -22.15
CA PHE A 228 -17.96 23.21 -21.35
C PHE A 228 -16.51 22.80 -21.06
N CYS A 229 -16.19 21.52 -21.07
CA CYS A 229 -14.84 20.99 -20.83
C CYS A 229 -14.11 20.59 -22.12
N ASN A 230 -14.75 20.76 -23.28
CA ASN A 230 -14.19 20.44 -24.59
C ASN A 230 -13.72 18.97 -24.71
N VAL A 231 -14.59 18.05 -24.29
CA VAL A 231 -14.37 16.59 -24.40
C VAL A 231 -15.55 15.94 -25.13
N ARG A 232 -15.38 14.72 -25.62
CA ARG A 232 -16.51 13.96 -26.18
C ARG A 232 -17.47 13.53 -25.08
N LYS A 233 -18.77 13.40 -25.37
CA LYS A 233 -19.77 12.87 -24.42
C LYS A 233 -19.38 11.49 -23.91
N SER A 234 -18.85 10.61 -24.78
CA SER A 234 -18.33 9.29 -24.43
C SER A 234 -17.11 9.30 -23.50
N SER A 235 -16.39 10.44 -23.44
CA SER A 235 -15.23 10.62 -22.58
C SER A 235 -15.58 11.23 -21.22
N VAL A 236 -16.88 11.41 -20.90
CA VAL A 236 -17.37 11.77 -19.57
C VAL A 236 -17.77 10.50 -18.84
N ILE A 237 -16.84 9.96 -18.06
CA ILE A 237 -16.94 8.68 -17.36
C ILE A 237 -17.49 8.91 -15.95
N GLN A 238 -18.52 8.19 -15.59
CA GLN A 238 -19.07 8.18 -14.23
C GLN A 238 -18.24 7.27 -13.33
N ASN A 239 -17.95 7.73 -12.11
CA ASN A 239 -17.30 6.95 -11.07
C ASN A 239 -18.11 7.07 -9.77
N LYS A 240 -19.05 6.16 -9.54
CA LYS A 240 -19.87 6.12 -8.33
C LYS A 240 -19.14 5.48 -7.15
N THR A 241 -19.65 5.74 -5.95
CA THR A 241 -19.22 4.99 -4.78
C THR A 241 -19.63 3.53 -4.93
N ALA A 242 -18.67 2.62 -4.92
CA ALA A 242 -18.90 1.19 -4.98
C ALA A 242 -19.06 0.60 -3.56
N ASP A 243 -19.81 -0.50 -3.46
CA ASP A 243 -19.95 -1.31 -2.25
C ASP A 243 -18.67 -2.05 -1.86
N ASN A 244 -17.83 -2.31 -2.84
CA ASN A 244 -16.51 -2.92 -2.67
C ASN A 244 -15.50 -2.25 -3.59
N LEU A 245 -14.32 -1.94 -3.06
CA LEU A 245 -13.26 -1.24 -3.78
C LEU A 245 -12.84 -1.99 -5.06
N TYR A 246 -12.79 -3.32 -4.99
CA TYR A 246 -12.38 -4.17 -6.12
C TYR A 246 -13.46 -4.32 -7.21
N ALA A 247 -14.69 -3.81 -6.99
CA ALA A 247 -15.72 -3.73 -8.02
C ALA A 247 -15.54 -2.50 -8.94
N VAL A 248 -14.76 -1.49 -8.54
CA VAL A 248 -14.56 -0.26 -9.30
C VAL A 248 -14.03 -0.50 -10.72
N PRO A 249 -13.06 -1.41 -10.99
CA PRO A 249 -12.63 -1.69 -12.36
C PRO A 249 -13.78 -2.11 -13.28
N LEU A 250 -14.65 -3.01 -12.82
CA LEU A 250 -15.78 -3.48 -13.63
C LEU A 250 -16.78 -2.37 -13.93
N MET A 251 -17.08 -1.52 -12.94
CA MET A 251 -17.94 -0.35 -13.12
C MET A 251 -17.33 0.64 -14.13
N LEU A 252 -16.03 0.91 -14.07
CA LEU A 252 -15.35 1.79 -15.02
C LEU A 252 -15.22 1.16 -16.42
N GLU A 253 -15.19 -0.18 -16.51
CA GLU A 253 -15.27 -0.88 -17.79
C GLU A 253 -16.64 -0.70 -18.46
N GLU A 254 -17.72 -0.85 -17.73
CA GLU A 254 -19.09 -0.62 -18.19
C GLU A 254 -19.27 0.82 -18.71
N GLU A 255 -18.72 1.80 -17.99
CA GLU A 255 -18.69 3.21 -18.38
C GLU A 255 -17.78 3.46 -19.61
N GLY A 256 -16.88 2.54 -19.95
CA GLY A 256 -16.05 2.57 -21.14
C GLY A 256 -14.71 3.29 -20.96
N LEU A 257 -14.19 3.46 -19.74
CA LEU A 257 -12.92 4.16 -19.50
C LEU A 257 -11.76 3.59 -20.31
N ALA A 258 -11.52 2.28 -20.21
CA ALA A 258 -10.41 1.65 -20.94
C ALA A 258 -10.63 1.67 -22.46
N ARG A 259 -11.88 1.56 -22.92
CA ARG A 259 -12.23 1.72 -24.33
C ARG A 259 -11.87 3.10 -24.87
N GLU A 260 -12.18 4.17 -24.14
CA GLU A 260 -11.84 5.55 -24.54
C GLU A 260 -10.32 5.77 -24.57
N VAL A 261 -9.57 5.20 -23.60
CA VAL A 261 -8.09 5.22 -23.61
C VAL A 261 -7.55 4.50 -24.85
N CYS A 262 -8.01 3.27 -25.12
CA CYS A 262 -7.59 2.50 -26.28
C CYS A 262 -7.92 3.21 -27.61
N ASN A 263 -9.09 3.83 -27.71
CA ASN A 263 -9.50 4.61 -28.89
C ASN A 263 -8.56 5.80 -29.14
N HIS A 264 -8.24 6.56 -28.07
CA HIS A 264 -7.36 7.72 -28.18
C HIS A 264 -5.94 7.31 -28.59
N MET A 265 -5.43 6.26 -27.96
CA MET A 265 -4.07 5.74 -28.20
C MET A 265 -3.97 4.88 -29.48
N ARG A 266 -5.06 4.68 -30.23
CA ARG A 266 -5.13 3.80 -31.41
C ARG A 266 -4.59 2.40 -31.14
N LEU A 267 -4.88 1.90 -29.93
CA LEU A 267 -4.51 0.54 -29.53
C LEU A 267 -5.45 -0.48 -30.18
N ASP A 268 -4.93 -1.68 -30.42
CA ASP A 268 -5.77 -2.78 -30.86
C ASP A 268 -6.80 -3.07 -29.77
N ARG A 269 -8.06 -3.20 -30.20
CA ARG A 269 -9.18 -3.38 -29.28
C ARG A 269 -9.33 -4.83 -28.92
N TYR A 270 -8.47 -5.32 -28.06
CA TYR A 270 -8.68 -6.64 -27.48
C TYR A 270 -9.94 -6.63 -26.62
N VAL A 271 -10.75 -7.69 -26.79
CA VAL A 271 -11.85 -7.93 -25.88
C VAL A 271 -11.25 -8.18 -24.49
N PRO A 272 -11.67 -7.44 -23.45
CA PRO A 272 -11.10 -7.62 -22.14
C PRO A 272 -11.48 -9.00 -21.57
N ASP A 273 -10.54 -9.71 -21.02
CA ASP A 273 -10.81 -10.90 -20.22
C ASP A 273 -10.97 -10.52 -18.73
N ASN A 274 -12.18 -10.16 -18.38
CA ASN A 274 -12.54 -9.81 -17.00
C ASN A 274 -13.00 -11.03 -16.17
N THR A 275 -12.94 -12.25 -16.71
CA THR A 275 -13.55 -13.46 -16.13
C THR A 275 -13.07 -13.73 -14.71
N GLU A 276 -11.76 -13.74 -14.49
CA GLU A 276 -11.17 -14.00 -13.16
C GLU A 276 -11.53 -12.89 -12.16
N TRP A 277 -11.50 -11.63 -12.59
CA TRP A 277 -11.83 -10.50 -11.74
C TRP A 277 -13.32 -10.48 -11.39
N GLN A 278 -14.20 -10.75 -12.37
CA GLN A 278 -15.64 -10.88 -12.16
C GLN A 278 -15.96 -12.01 -11.17
N LYS A 279 -15.36 -13.18 -11.37
CA LYS A 279 -15.52 -14.33 -10.46
C LYS A 279 -15.10 -14.00 -9.03
N MET A 280 -14.01 -13.24 -8.87
CA MET A 280 -13.57 -12.78 -7.55
C MET A 280 -14.64 -11.87 -6.91
N ILE A 281 -15.19 -10.89 -7.65
CA ILE A 281 -16.24 -10.00 -7.13
C ILE A 281 -17.51 -10.77 -6.79
N ASP A 282 -17.92 -11.72 -7.64
CA ASP A 282 -19.09 -12.57 -7.37
C ASP A 282 -18.89 -13.42 -6.11
N ASN A 283 -17.68 -13.95 -5.90
CA ASN A 283 -17.33 -14.66 -4.67
C ASN A 283 -17.43 -13.75 -3.44
N ILE A 284 -16.92 -12.50 -3.52
CA ILE A 284 -17.01 -11.52 -2.43
C ILE A 284 -18.48 -11.22 -2.10
N ARG A 285 -19.31 -10.97 -3.12
CA ARG A 285 -20.75 -10.69 -2.95
C ARG A 285 -21.55 -11.88 -2.43
N SER A 286 -21.06 -13.10 -2.66
CA SER A 286 -21.69 -14.33 -2.17
C SER A 286 -21.40 -14.64 -0.69
N ILE A 287 -20.51 -13.88 -0.03
CA ILE A 287 -20.20 -14.06 1.38
C ILE A 287 -21.45 -13.77 2.22
N GLY A 288 -21.90 -14.79 2.97
CA GLY A 288 -23.07 -14.69 3.86
C GLY A 288 -22.83 -13.83 5.09
N ASP A 289 -23.67 -13.99 6.12
CA ASP A 289 -23.60 -13.18 7.34
C ASP A 289 -22.62 -13.72 8.39
N GLU A 290 -21.99 -14.88 8.13
CA GLU A 290 -20.94 -15.40 9.00
C GLU A 290 -19.79 -14.39 9.10
N SER A 291 -19.42 -14.03 10.33
CA SER A 291 -18.36 -13.06 10.56
C SER A 291 -17.41 -13.47 11.67
N VAL A 292 -16.19 -12.94 11.63
CA VAL A 292 -15.18 -13.08 12.69
C VAL A 292 -14.71 -11.71 13.14
N ASN A 293 -14.46 -11.57 14.44
CA ASN A 293 -13.97 -10.34 15.06
C ASN A 293 -12.47 -10.41 15.24
N ILE A 294 -11.71 -9.60 14.52
CA ILE A 294 -10.24 -9.51 14.60
C ILE A 294 -9.83 -8.17 15.17
N GLY A 295 -9.02 -8.20 16.24
CA GLY A 295 -8.43 -6.99 16.81
C GLY A 295 -7.07 -6.68 16.21
N ILE A 296 -6.86 -5.44 15.75
CA ILE A 296 -5.54 -4.89 15.43
C ILE A 296 -5.13 -4.03 16.63
N VAL A 297 -4.15 -4.51 17.39
CA VAL A 297 -3.68 -3.83 18.60
C VAL A 297 -2.40 -3.07 18.30
N GLY A 298 -2.57 -1.79 18.01
CA GLY A 298 -1.51 -0.91 17.53
C GLY A 298 -1.49 0.44 18.21
N LYS A 299 -0.57 1.31 17.80
CA LYS A 299 -0.44 2.66 18.35
C LYS A 299 -0.88 3.79 17.40
N TYR A 300 -1.15 3.48 16.15
CA TYR A 300 -1.56 4.45 15.12
C TYR A 300 -3.04 4.28 14.73
N ILE A 301 -3.89 4.01 15.72
CA ILE A 301 -5.29 3.64 15.49
C ILE A 301 -6.24 4.80 15.18
N GLN A 302 -5.78 6.04 15.31
CA GLN A 302 -6.60 7.23 15.03
C GLN A 302 -6.77 7.49 13.52
N LEU A 303 -5.89 6.91 12.70
CA LEU A 303 -5.94 6.96 11.25
C LEU A 303 -5.88 5.53 10.70
N GLU A 304 -6.97 5.05 10.10
CA GLU A 304 -7.05 3.70 9.52
C GLU A 304 -5.99 3.44 8.45
N ASP A 305 -5.66 4.47 7.65
CA ASP A 305 -4.63 4.42 6.62
C ASP A 305 -3.23 4.05 7.17
N SER A 306 -2.99 4.21 8.47
CA SER A 306 -1.74 3.76 9.11
C SER A 306 -1.56 2.24 9.11
N TYR A 307 -2.64 1.48 8.92
CA TYR A 307 -2.66 0.01 8.87
C TYR A 307 -3.38 -0.52 7.62
N LEU A 308 -3.45 0.28 6.57
CA LEU A 308 -4.23 -0.02 5.36
C LEU A 308 -3.91 -1.40 4.78
N SER A 309 -2.64 -1.75 4.59
CA SER A 309 -2.27 -3.06 4.04
C SER A 309 -2.62 -4.22 4.98
N VAL A 310 -2.59 -4.01 6.31
CA VAL A 310 -3.05 -5.02 7.29
C VAL A 310 -4.56 -5.22 7.19
N ILE A 311 -5.32 -4.12 7.11
CA ILE A 311 -6.78 -4.12 6.96
C ILE A 311 -7.18 -4.81 5.65
N GLU A 312 -6.57 -4.42 4.53
CA GLU A 312 -6.81 -5.05 3.23
C GLU A 312 -6.46 -6.55 3.23
N SER A 313 -5.35 -6.94 3.88
CA SER A 313 -4.97 -8.35 4.00
C SER A 313 -5.97 -9.18 4.79
N LEU A 314 -6.60 -8.60 5.81
CA LEU A 314 -7.69 -9.23 6.55
C LEU A 314 -8.93 -9.41 5.68
N HIS A 315 -9.30 -8.40 4.87
CA HIS A 315 -10.39 -8.53 3.90
C HIS A 315 -10.09 -9.61 2.86
N HIS A 316 -8.88 -9.62 2.28
CA HIS A 316 -8.47 -10.67 1.34
C HIS A 316 -8.55 -12.07 1.95
N ALA A 317 -8.10 -12.23 3.20
CA ALA A 317 -8.20 -13.48 3.93
C ALA A 317 -9.66 -13.87 4.23
N GLY A 318 -10.52 -12.88 4.49
CA GLY A 318 -11.96 -13.06 4.61
C GLY A 318 -12.58 -13.60 3.32
N PHE A 319 -12.22 -13.03 2.17
CA PHE A 319 -12.68 -13.51 0.86
C PHE A 319 -12.28 -14.97 0.62
N ALA A 320 -11.02 -15.32 0.91
CA ALA A 320 -10.53 -16.71 0.77
C ALA A 320 -11.22 -17.71 1.71
N ASN A 321 -11.59 -17.29 2.91
CA ASN A 321 -12.28 -18.13 3.91
C ASN A 321 -13.80 -18.03 3.82
N LYS A 322 -14.36 -17.23 2.90
CA LYS A 322 -15.79 -16.96 2.71
C LYS A 322 -16.48 -16.49 4.00
N VAL A 323 -15.88 -15.52 4.67
CA VAL A 323 -16.39 -14.96 5.93
C VAL A 323 -16.13 -13.45 5.97
N LYS A 324 -17.05 -12.69 6.56
CA LYS A 324 -16.86 -11.27 6.84
C LYS A 324 -15.85 -11.10 7.97
N VAL A 325 -14.91 -10.17 7.84
CA VAL A 325 -13.98 -9.84 8.91
C VAL A 325 -14.36 -8.48 9.50
N ASN A 326 -14.81 -8.49 10.74
CA ASN A 326 -15.06 -7.28 11.51
C ASN A 326 -13.76 -6.88 12.20
N ILE A 327 -13.19 -5.76 11.81
CA ILE A 327 -11.90 -5.28 12.32
C ILE A 327 -12.15 -4.30 13.45
N LYS A 328 -11.47 -4.51 14.59
CA LYS A 328 -11.47 -3.59 15.73
C LYS A 328 -10.08 -3.03 15.94
N LEU A 329 -9.92 -1.73 15.74
CA LEU A 329 -8.69 -1.02 16.06
C LEU A 329 -8.65 -0.74 17.56
N ILE A 330 -7.58 -1.15 18.25
CA ILE A 330 -7.43 -1.04 19.71
C ILE A 330 -6.10 -0.38 20.01
N ASP A 331 -6.16 0.69 20.83
CA ASP A 331 -4.96 1.38 21.28
C ASP A 331 -4.20 0.53 22.31
N CYS A 332 -2.98 0.13 21.94
CA CYS A 332 -2.11 -0.65 22.81
C CYS A 332 -1.73 0.11 24.09
N GLU A 333 -1.75 1.43 24.12
CA GLU A 333 -1.46 2.22 25.33
C GLU A 333 -2.54 2.08 26.42
N THR A 334 -3.74 1.69 26.03
CA THR A 334 -4.87 1.50 26.95
C THR A 334 -4.92 0.09 27.55
N ILE A 335 -3.98 -0.80 27.15
CA ILE A 335 -3.95 -2.19 27.58
C ILE A 335 -2.89 -2.39 28.67
N ASN A 336 -3.31 -2.97 29.76
CA ASN A 336 -2.49 -3.44 30.87
C ASN A 336 -3.11 -4.71 31.46
N LYS A 337 -2.53 -5.27 32.51
CA LYS A 337 -3.02 -6.52 33.16
C LYS A 337 -4.47 -6.44 33.64
N GLU A 338 -4.93 -5.26 34.00
CA GLU A 338 -6.27 -5.02 34.54
C GLU A 338 -7.30 -4.85 33.43
N THR A 339 -6.91 -4.18 32.35
CA THR A 339 -7.83 -3.82 31.24
C THR A 339 -7.83 -4.83 30.09
N ALA A 340 -6.82 -5.71 29.96
CA ALA A 340 -6.67 -6.63 28.84
C ALA A 340 -7.90 -7.50 28.62
N GLN A 341 -8.46 -8.08 29.69
CA GLN A 341 -9.63 -8.95 29.57
C GLN A 341 -10.86 -8.20 29.06
N GLU A 342 -11.09 -6.98 29.49
CA GLU A 342 -12.22 -6.15 29.04
C GLU A 342 -12.04 -5.71 27.58
N LYS A 343 -10.85 -5.16 27.27
CA LYS A 343 -10.54 -4.57 25.94
C LYS A 343 -10.50 -5.62 24.82
N LEU A 344 -10.03 -6.84 25.12
CA LEU A 344 -9.81 -7.91 24.15
C LEU A 344 -10.94 -8.96 24.14
N LYS A 345 -11.94 -8.81 25.02
CA LYS A 345 -13.09 -9.73 25.10
C LYS A 345 -13.86 -9.77 23.76
N GLY A 346 -14.22 -10.98 23.34
CA GLY A 346 -15.02 -11.21 22.14
C GLY A 346 -14.23 -11.16 20.83
N LEU A 347 -12.92 -10.97 20.88
CA LEU A 347 -12.05 -11.15 19.72
C LEU A 347 -11.79 -12.64 19.47
N GLN A 348 -11.90 -13.04 18.21
CA GLN A 348 -11.61 -14.39 17.74
C GLN A 348 -10.21 -14.50 17.12
N GLY A 349 -9.54 -13.37 16.90
CA GLY A 349 -8.15 -13.30 16.47
C GLY A 349 -7.55 -11.94 16.82
N ILE A 350 -6.23 -11.90 16.97
CA ILE A 350 -5.50 -10.68 17.34
C ILE A 350 -4.28 -10.53 16.43
N ILE A 351 -4.08 -9.31 15.92
CA ILE A 351 -2.87 -8.89 15.23
C ILE A 351 -2.17 -7.84 16.08
N VAL A 352 -0.86 -8.01 16.30
CA VAL A 352 0.03 -6.95 16.77
C VAL A 352 0.92 -6.53 15.61
N PRO A 353 0.64 -5.37 15.00
CA PRO A 353 1.35 -4.90 13.81
C PRO A 353 2.72 -4.30 14.14
N GLY A 354 3.47 -3.98 13.08
CA GLY A 354 4.71 -3.22 13.14
C GLY A 354 4.58 -1.83 13.78
N GLY A 355 5.71 -1.17 13.96
CA GLY A 355 5.81 0.17 14.52
C GLY A 355 7.19 0.45 15.09
N PHE A 356 7.47 1.71 15.41
CA PHE A 356 8.77 2.18 15.93
C PHE A 356 8.62 2.90 17.27
N GLY A 357 9.70 2.88 18.08
CA GLY A 357 9.76 3.55 19.37
C GLY A 357 8.95 2.85 20.47
N ASN A 358 9.21 3.21 21.72
CA ASN A 358 8.80 2.51 22.94
C ASN A 358 7.35 2.75 23.37
N ARG A 359 6.61 3.67 22.73
CA ARG A 359 5.21 3.97 23.08
C ARG A 359 4.32 2.73 22.89
N GLY A 360 3.57 2.34 23.93
CA GLY A 360 2.62 1.23 23.88
C GLY A 360 3.23 -0.19 23.86
N VAL A 361 4.55 -0.34 24.08
CA VAL A 361 5.25 -1.64 24.05
C VAL A 361 4.70 -2.60 25.10
N GLU A 362 4.53 -2.17 26.35
CA GLU A 362 4.02 -3.03 27.42
C GLU A 362 2.58 -3.49 27.16
N GLY A 363 1.74 -2.63 26.57
CA GLY A 363 0.39 -3.03 26.17
C GLY A 363 0.37 -4.07 25.05
N LYS A 364 1.33 -4.00 24.11
CA LYS A 364 1.51 -5.05 23.10
C LYS A 364 1.93 -6.38 23.73
N ILE A 365 2.90 -6.36 24.64
CA ILE A 365 3.35 -7.55 25.37
C ILE A 365 2.18 -8.16 26.16
N GLU A 366 1.41 -7.35 26.85
CA GLU A 366 0.24 -7.81 27.60
C GLU A 366 -0.85 -8.40 26.69
N THR A 367 -1.08 -7.79 25.54
CA THR A 367 -1.99 -8.32 24.49
C THR A 367 -1.55 -9.71 24.02
N ILE A 368 -0.25 -9.88 23.77
CA ILE A 368 0.32 -11.16 23.31
C ILE A 368 0.21 -12.22 24.41
N ARG A 369 0.46 -11.84 25.67
CA ARG A 369 0.24 -12.71 26.83
C ARG A 369 -1.21 -13.19 26.89
N TYR A 370 -2.15 -12.25 26.79
CA TYR A 370 -3.58 -12.55 26.79
C TYR A 370 -3.96 -13.53 25.67
N ALA A 371 -3.49 -13.28 24.43
CA ALA A 371 -3.75 -14.15 23.29
C ALA A 371 -3.18 -15.56 23.51
N ARG A 372 -1.94 -15.68 24.00
CA ARG A 372 -1.27 -16.95 24.27
C ARG A 372 -1.98 -17.76 25.36
N GLU A 373 -2.32 -17.13 26.48
CA GLU A 373 -2.93 -17.81 27.65
C GLU A 373 -4.38 -18.23 27.37
N ASN A 374 -5.15 -17.40 26.63
CA ASN A 374 -6.54 -17.66 26.29
C ASN A 374 -6.71 -18.42 24.95
N LYS A 375 -5.62 -18.84 24.32
CA LYS A 375 -5.62 -19.57 23.04
C LYS A 375 -6.35 -18.85 21.91
N ILE A 376 -6.30 -17.52 21.89
CA ILE A 376 -6.86 -16.70 20.81
C ILE A 376 -5.85 -16.66 19.67
N PRO A 377 -6.23 -17.01 18.43
CA PRO A 377 -5.39 -16.91 17.25
C PRO A 377 -4.63 -15.59 17.18
N PHE A 378 -3.32 -15.66 17.01
CA PHE A 378 -2.41 -14.53 17.08
C PHE A 378 -1.47 -14.47 15.87
N LEU A 379 -1.35 -13.27 15.29
CA LEU A 379 -0.36 -12.92 14.27
C LEU A 379 0.45 -11.70 14.73
N GLY A 380 1.77 -11.87 14.87
CA GLY A 380 2.70 -10.77 15.10
C GLY A 380 3.41 -10.36 13.81
N ILE A 381 3.51 -9.06 13.55
CA ILE A 381 4.18 -8.52 12.35
C ILE A 381 5.31 -7.59 12.79
N CYS A 382 6.53 -7.84 12.32
CA CYS A 382 7.72 -7.01 12.56
C CYS A 382 7.92 -6.76 14.07
N LEU A 383 7.64 -5.55 14.58
CA LEU A 383 7.66 -5.27 16.02
C LEU A 383 6.76 -6.24 16.82
N GLY A 384 5.63 -6.68 16.23
CA GLY A 384 4.74 -7.67 16.85
C GLY A 384 5.43 -9.02 17.08
N MET A 385 6.30 -9.46 16.16
CA MET A 385 7.14 -10.64 16.37
C MET A 385 8.15 -10.40 17.48
N GLN A 386 8.84 -9.27 17.47
CA GLN A 386 9.83 -8.93 18.51
C GLN A 386 9.19 -8.94 19.91
N MET A 387 8.00 -8.35 20.04
CA MET A 387 7.25 -8.33 21.30
C MET A 387 6.74 -9.72 21.70
N ALA A 388 6.45 -10.61 20.75
CA ALA A 388 6.11 -12.01 21.05
C ALA A 388 7.31 -12.77 21.64
N VAL A 389 8.51 -12.52 21.15
CA VAL A 389 9.74 -13.09 21.72
C VAL A 389 10.00 -12.55 23.13
N VAL A 390 9.85 -11.23 23.34
CA VAL A 390 9.99 -10.61 24.67
C VAL A 390 8.95 -11.14 25.64
N GLU A 391 7.68 -11.24 25.25
CA GLU A 391 6.60 -11.81 26.06
C GLU A 391 6.93 -13.23 26.51
N PHE A 392 7.32 -14.08 25.54
CA PHE A 392 7.63 -15.47 25.82
C PHE A 392 8.85 -15.62 26.74
N ALA A 393 9.89 -14.82 26.52
CA ALA A 393 11.06 -14.80 27.40
C ALA A 393 10.71 -14.38 28.84
N ARG A 394 9.87 -13.35 29.01
CA ARG A 394 9.45 -12.87 30.32
C ARG A 394 8.53 -13.85 31.06
N ASN A 395 7.50 -14.34 30.40
CA ASN A 395 6.39 -15.03 31.06
C ASN A 395 6.49 -16.57 30.98
N VAL A 396 7.26 -17.11 30.01
CA VAL A 396 7.45 -18.58 29.90
C VAL A 396 8.85 -19.02 30.37
N LEU A 397 9.91 -18.27 30.00
CA LEU A 397 11.26 -18.57 30.50
C LEU A 397 11.58 -17.95 31.85
N GLY A 398 10.78 -17.00 32.36
CA GLY A 398 10.99 -16.31 33.65
C GLY A 398 12.09 -15.24 33.64
N LEU A 399 12.54 -14.79 32.45
CA LEU A 399 13.52 -13.70 32.27
C LEU A 399 12.83 -12.35 32.41
N LYS A 400 12.54 -11.93 33.64
CA LYS A 400 11.67 -10.78 33.95
C LYS A 400 12.10 -9.46 33.30
N ASP A 401 13.40 -9.28 33.06
CA ASP A 401 14.01 -8.10 32.44
C ASP A 401 14.26 -8.25 30.92
N ALA A 402 13.86 -9.38 30.33
CA ALA A 402 14.00 -9.57 28.88
C ALA A 402 13.34 -8.42 28.09
N ASN A 403 14.08 -7.85 27.13
CA ASN A 403 13.63 -6.70 26.37
C ASN A 403 14.26 -6.65 24.97
N SER A 404 13.79 -5.72 24.16
CA SER A 404 14.51 -5.26 22.99
C SER A 404 15.55 -4.22 23.38
N ALA A 405 16.75 -4.31 22.83
CA ALA A 405 17.78 -3.27 22.97
C ALA A 405 17.36 -1.92 22.35
N GLU A 406 16.32 -1.89 21.49
CA GLU A 406 15.71 -0.65 21.00
C GLU A 406 15.10 0.18 22.14
N PHE A 407 14.51 -0.48 23.14
CA PHE A 407 13.75 0.19 24.22
C PHE A 407 14.51 0.25 25.53
N ASN A 408 15.45 -0.66 25.74
CA ASN A 408 16.32 -0.70 26.89
C ASN A 408 17.70 -1.26 26.51
N GLU A 409 18.62 -0.38 26.16
CA GLU A 409 20.00 -0.75 25.79
C GLU A 409 20.78 -1.44 26.92
N SER A 410 20.40 -1.22 28.20
CA SER A 410 21.04 -1.79 29.38
C SER A 410 20.39 -3.07 29.90
N THR A 411 19.44 -3.65 29.16
CA THR A 411 18.80 -4.91 29.62
C THR A 411 19.83 -6.05 29.75
N ALA A 412 19.76 -6.81 30.81
CA ALA A 412 20.61 -7.98 31.00
C ALA A 412 20.19 -9.16 30.07
N ASN A 413 18.99 -9.12 29.51
CA ASN A 413 18.48 -10.13 28.59
C ASN A 413 17.95 -9.49 27.28
N PRO A 414 18.86 -9.05 26.38
CA PRO A 414 18.49 -8.46 25.09
C PRO A 414 18.07 -9.57 24.11
N VAL A 415 16.83 -10.06 24.25
CA VAL A 415 16.29 -11.12 23.35
C VAL A 415 16.02 -10.63 21.94
N ILE A 416 15.98 -9.31 21.76
CA ILE A 416 15.98 -8.57 20.50
C ILE A 416 17.16 -7.60 20.54
N HIS A 417 18.00 -7.59 19.52
CA HIS A 417 19.19 -6.75 19.43
C HIS A 417 19.29 -6.02 18.09
N ILE A 418 20.20 -5.05 18.00
CA ILE A 418 20.45 -4.34 16.75
C ILE A 418 21.19 -5.25 15.77
N MET A 419 20.86 -5.17 14.49
CA MET A 419 21.59 -5.87 13.42
C MET A 419 23.03 -5.31 13.32
N ASP A 420 24.01 -6.18 13.04
CA ASP A 420 25.41 -5.81 12.96
C ASP A 420 25.69 -4.71 11.93
N ASP A 421 24.99 -4.74 10.81
CA ASP A 421 25.10 -3.75 9.72
C ASP A 421 24.38 -2.43 10.01
N GLN A 422 23.62 -2.35 11.12
CA GLN A 422 22.88 -1.17 11.55
C GLN A 422 23.60 -0.38 12.67
N ILE A 423 24.75 -0.85 13.13
CA ILE A 423 25.53 -0.19 14.18
C ILE A 423 26.20 1.06 13.62
N GLY A 424 26.04 2.21 14.29
CA GLY A 424 26.71 3.48 13.94
C GLY A 424 26.11 4.23 12.75
N ILE A 425 24.87 3.93 12.36
CA ILE A 425 24.18 4.67 11.29
C ILE A 425 23.58 5.97 11.82
N ASP A 426 24.13 7.12 11.38
CA ASP A 426 23.64 8.46 11.73
C ASP A 426 22.38 8.87 10.93
N LYS A 427 22.33 8.53 9.64
CA LYS A 427 21.17 8.81 8.77
C LYS A 427 20.10 7.75 8.94
N LYS A 428 18.91 8.14 9.40
CA LYS A 428 17.82 7.18 9.70
C LYS A 428 16.97 6.79 8.48
N GLY A 429 16.77 7.68 7.51
CA GLY A 429 15.96 7.41 6.31
C GLY A 429 16.68 6.48 5.33
N GLY A 430 15.95 5.48 4.80
CA GLY A 430 16.44 4.57 3.76
C GLY A 430 17.59 3.63 4.15
N THR A 431 17.87 3.44 5.43
CA THR A 431 19.04 2.68 5.91
C THR A 431 18.71 1.42 6.72
N MET A 432 17.44 1.11 6.92
CA MET A 432 16.98 -0.14 7.53
C MET A 432 17.21 -1.34 6.60
N ARG A 433 16.99 -2.55 7.09
CA ARG A 433 16.79 -3.71 6.22
C ARG A 433 15.47 -3.55 5.51
N LEU A 434 15.53 -3.13 4.23
CA LEU A 434 14.39 -2.73 3.41
C LEU A 434 14.27 -3.63 2.18
N GLY A 435 13.03 -3.99 1.82
CA GLY A 435 12.72 -4.74 0.61
C GLY A 435 12.56 -6.24 0.83
N ALA A 436 12.55 -6.96 -0.26
CA ALA A 436 12.28 -8.41 -0.27
C ALA A 436 13.53 -9.22 0.02
N TYR A 437 13.43 -10.11 1.03
CA TYR A 437 14.50 -11.05 1.37
C TYR A 437 13.98 -12.49 1.41
N PRO A 438 14.82 -13.47 1.05
CA PRO A 438 14.46 -14.86 1.08
C PRO A 438 14.39 -15.39 2.53
N CYS A 439 13.41 -16.28 2.78
CA CYS A 439 13.26 -16.99 4.03
C CYS A 439 13.05 -18.48 3.75
N ILE A 440 13.86 -19.35 4.37
CA ILE A 440 13.75 -20.80 4.30
C ILE A 440 12.81 -21.29 5.39
N LEU A 441 11.79 -22.04 5.01
CA LEU A 441 10.78 -22.57 5.92
C LEU A 441 11.13 -23.97 6.43
N LYS A 442 11.05 -24.15 7.74
CA LYS A 442 11.38 -25.42 8.41
C LYS A 442 10.26 -26.45 8.22
N GLU A 443 10.61 -27.67 7.83
CA GLU A 443 9.64 -28.77 7.68
C GLU A 443 8.86 -29.08 8.96
N GLY A 444 7.59 -29.46 8.80
CA GLY A 444 6.69 -29.81 9.90
C GLY A 444 6.21 -28.63 10.71
N THR A 445 6.38 -27.40 10.25
CA THR A 445 5.93 -26.15 10.89
C THR A 445 4.62 -25.64 10.31
N LEU A 446 3.94 -24.77 11.05
CA LEU A 446 2.73 -24.08 10.58
C LEU A 446 3.04 -23.16 9.40
N ALA A 447 4.16 -22.41 9.45
CA ALA A 447 4.61 -21.57 8.35
C ALA A 447 4.74 -22.36 7.05
N LYS A 448 5.45 -23.50 7.08
CA LYS A 448 5.61 -24.37 5.90
C LYS A 448 4.27 -24.86 5.36
N LYS A 449 3.36 -25.25 6.24
CA LYS A 449 2.01 -25.70 5.86
C LYS A 449 1.17 -24.59 5.21
N LEU A 450 1.33 -23.33 5.65
CA LEU A 450 0.55 -22.20 5.13
C LEU A 450 1.08 -21.72 3.78
N TYR A 451 2.39 -21.61 3.63
CA TYR A 451 3.02 -21.14 2.39
C TYR A 451 3.15 -22.23 1.30
N GLU A 452 3.18 -23.49 1.69
CA GLU A 452 3.34 -24.65 0.79
C GLU A 452 4.62 -24.59 -0.09
N LYS A 453 5.65 -23.88 0.40
CA LYS A 453 6.93 -23.64 -0.29
C LYS A 453 8.09 -23.92 0.65
N GLU A 454 9.26 -24.26 0.09
CA GLU A 454 10.50 -24.41 0.86
C GLU A 454 11.12 -23.06 1.19
N GLN A 455 11.05 -22.15 0.23
CA GLN A 455 11.56 -20.79 0.34
C GLN A 455 10.49 -19.79 -0.07
N ILE A 456 10.37 -18.73 0.70
CA ILE A 456 9.53 -17.56 0.41
C ILE A 456 10.39 -16.32 0.30
N SER A 457 9.83 -15.25 -0.20
CA SER A 457 10.45 -13.92 -0.24
C SER A 457 9.42 -12.90 0.21
N GLU A 458 9.72 -12.21 1.31
CA GLU A 458 8.83 -11.23 1.94
C GLU A 458 9.54 -9.91 2.18
N ARG A 459 8.79 -8.82 2.31
CA ARG A 459 9.33 -7.45 2.46
C ARG A 459 9.61 -7.12 3.92
N HIS A 460 10.75 -6.50 4.16
CA HIS A 460 11.25 -6.10 5.48
C HIS A 460 11.31 -4.57 5.63
N ARG A 461 11.19 -4.12 6.87
CA ARG A 461 11.39 -2.72 7.29
C ARG A 461 11.74 -2.68 8.77
N HIS A 462 13.00 -3.03 9.13
CA HIS A 462 13.44 -3.06 10.53
C HIS A 462 14.96 -2.90 10.68
N ARG A 463 15.42 -2.55 11.92
CA ARG A 463 16.83 -2.46 12.34
C ARG A 463 17.20 -3.48 13.40
N TYR A 464 16.23 -3.93 14.18
CA TYR A 464 16.40 -4.86 15.28
C TYR A 464 15.88 -6.23 14.87
N GLU A 465 16.46 -7.27 15.47
CA GLU A 465 16.19 -8.66 15.14
C GLU A 465 16.27 -9.57 16.36
N TYR A 466 15.83 -10.81 16.16
CA TYR A 466 15.90 -11.88 17.16
C TYR A 466 17.36 -12.21 17.52
N ASN A 467 17.68 -12.24 18.84
CA ASN A 467 19.01 -12.62 19.33
C ASN A 467 19.15 -14.14 19.42
N ASN A 468 20.00 -14.71 18.57
CA ASN A 468 20.23 -16.15 18.47
C ASN A 468 20.82 -16.79 19.75
N GLU A 469 21.40 -16.03 20.67
CA GLU A 469 21.89 -16.56 21.97
C GLU A 469 20.75 -17.15 22.80
N TYR A 470 19.52 -16.70 22.60
CA TYR A 470 18.33 -17.19 23.30
C TYR A 470 17.60 -18.30 22.55
N LYS A 471 17.98 -18.64 21.31
CA LYS A 471 17.27 -19.56 20.42
C LYS A 471 17.02 -20.93 21.04
N GLU A 472 18.07 -21.58 21.54
CA GLU A 472 17.95 -22.92 22.12
C GLU A 472 16.99 -22.95 23.33
N ARG A 473 17.05 -21.92 24.18
CA ARG A 473 16.19 -21.82 25.39
C ARG A 473 14.73 -21.62 25.00
N LEU A 474 14.46 -20.74 24.04
CA LEU A 474 13.11 -20.44 23.55
C LEU A 474 12.50 -21.63 22.80
N GLU A 475 13.28 -22.33 21.96
CA GLU A 475 12.82 -23.53 21.26
C GLU A 475 12.51 -24.69 22.21
N LYS A 476 13.32 -24.92 23.24
CA LYS A 476 13.04 -25.92 24.30
C LYS A 476 11.75 -25.62 25.06
N ALA A 477 11.42 -24.36 25.26
CA ALA A 477 10.17 -23.93 25.88
C ALA A 477 8.96 -23.99 24.93
N GLY A 478 9.19 -24.15 23.63
CA GLY A 478 8.15 -24.36 22.62
C GLY A 478 7.94 -23.24 21.62
N LEU A 479 8.66 -22.09 21.73
CA LEU A 479 8.69 -21.04 20.72
C LEU A 479 9.76 -21.41 19.68
N ILE A 480 9.35 -21.98 18.57
CA ILE A 480 10.27 -22.49 17.55
C ILE A 480 10.54 -21.46 16.45
N CYS A 481 11.76 -21.45 15.94
CA CYS A 481 12.12 -20.72 14.73
C CYS A 481 11.68 -21.55 13.52
N SER A 482 10.62 -21.13 12.86
CA SER A 482 10.02 -21.83 11.71
C SER A 482 10.43 -21.26 10.37
N GLY A 483 11.06 -20.08 10.32
CA GLY A 483 11.66 -19.48 9.14
C GLY A 483 12.98 -18.80 9.49
N THR A 484 13.98 -18.93 8.61
CA THR A 484 15.29 -18.28 8.76
C THR A 484 15.80 -17.75 7.43
N SER A 485 16.74 -16.80 7.46
CA SER A 485 17.52 -16.43 6.28
C SER A 485 18.27 -17.66 5.71
N PRO A 486 18.64 -17.66 4.41
CA PRO A 486 19.31 -18.82 3.79
C PRO A 486 20.62 -19.25 4.47
N ASP A 487 21.34 -18.32 5.07
CA ASP A 487 22.55 -18.58 5.86
C ASP A 487 22.26 -19.02 7.31
N GLY A 488 20.98 -19.04 7.71
CA GLY A 488 20.51 -19.44 9.03
C GLY A 488 20.78 -18.43 10.16
N LYS A 489 21.31 -17.24 9.84
CA LYS A 489 21.70 -16.25 10.85
C LYS A 489 20.54 -15.44 11.39
N LEU A 490 19.57 -15.09 10.51
CA LEU A 490 18.42 -14.28 10.89
C LEU A 490 17.19 -15.17 11.10
N VAL A 491 16.47 -14.94 12.19
CA VAL A 491 15.19 -15.60 12.46
C VAL A 491 14.06 -14.74 11.90
N GLU A 492 13.37 -15.28 10.90
CA GLU A 492 12.34 -14.56 10.15
C GLU A 492 10.93 -14.87 10.64
N ILE A 493 10.70 -16.08 11.18
CA ILE A 493 9.38 -16.50 11.69
C ILE A 493 9.57 -17.29 12.98
N VAL A 494 8.73 -16.99 13.97
CA VAL A 494 8.57 -17.78 15.19
C VAL A 494 7.14 -18.27 15.33
N GLU A 495 6.95 -19.48 15.88
CA GLU A 495 5.63 -20.03 16.17
C GLU A 495 5.61 -20.82 17.48
N TYR A 496 4.47 -20.80 18.18
CA TYR A 496 4.28 -21.55 19.42
C TYR A 496 3.46 -22.82 19.17
N LYS A 497 4.11 -23.98 19.20
CA LYS A 497 3.52 -25.29 18.87
C LYS A 497 2.31 -25.71 19.71
N LYS A 498 2.22 -25.26 20.95
CA LYS A 498 1.14 -25.65 21.88
C LYS A 498 -0.11 -24.78 21.76
N HIS A 499 -0.11 -23.86 20.79
CA HIS A 499 -1.21 -22.92 20.54
C HIS A 499 -1.90 -23.25 19.21
N PRO A 500 -3.23 -23.13 19.09
CA PRO A 500 -3.96 -23.44 17.86
C PRO A 500 -3.49 -22.61 16.66
N TYR A 501 -3.15 -21.34 16.87
CA TYR A 501 -2.56 -20.45 15.88
C TYR A 501 -1.80 -19.32 16.60
N PHE A 502 -0.49 -19.45 16.70
CA PHE A 502 0.39 -18.41 17.24
C PHE A 502 1.63 -18.36 16.38
N ILE A 503 1.71 -17.36 15.51
CA ILE A 503 2.79 -17.20 14.55
C ILE A 503 3.14 -15.72 14.43
N ALA A 504 4.42 -15.43 14.24
CA ALA A 504 4.86 -14.06 14.04
C ALA A 504 6.04 -14.00 13.07
N GLY A 505 6.02 -13.03 12.16
CA GLY A 505 7.05 -12.78 11.15
C GLY A 505 7.77 -11.46 11.37
N GLN A 506 9.10 -11.45 11.13
CA GLN A 506 9.91 -10.23 11.15
C GLN A 506 9.61 -9.34 9.95
N PHE A 507 9.20 -9.93 8.85
CA PHE A 507 8.77 -9.28 7.62
C PHE A 507 7.31 -8.79 7.69
N HIS A 508 6.87 -8.10 6.64
CA HIS A 508 5.55 -7.52 6.46
C HIS A 508 4.75 -8.28 5.39
N PRO A 509 4.04 -9.38 5.74
CA PRO A 509 3.31 -10.19 4.76
C PRO A 509 2.11 -9.45 4.15
N GLU A 510 1.63 -8.39 4.83
CA GLU A 510 0.56 -7.52 4.33
C GLU A 510 0.93 -6.80 3.03
N LEU A 511 2.21 -6.49 2.82
CA LEU A 511 2.67 -5.74 1.65
C LEU A 511 2.60 -6.56 0.34
N LYS A 512 2.54 -7.89 0.45
CA LYS A 512 2.41 -8.78 -0.72
C LYS A 512 1.03 -9.42 -0.87
N SER A 513 0.08 -9.09 -0.01
CA SER A 513 -1.29 -9.58 -0.09
C SER A 513 -2.04 -8.95 -1.26
N ARG A 514 -2.79 -9.78 -2.00
CA ARG A 514 -3.62 -9.39 -3.14
C ARG A 514 -5.04 -9.96 -2.98
N PRO A 515 -6.08 -9.35 -3.52
CA PRO A 515 -7.44 -9.87 -3.40
C PRO A 515 -7.61 -11.25 -4.05
N ASN A 516 -6.87 -11.51 -5.13
CA ASN A 516 -6.82 -12.80 -5.85
C ASN A 516 -5.75 -13.77 -5.30
N ARG A 517 -4.82 -13.30 -4.48
CA ARG A 517 -3.71 -14.06 -3.89
C ARG A 517 -3.39 -13.56 -2.47
N PRO A 518 -4.29 -13.82 -1.50
CA PRO A 518 -4.13 -13.34 -0.13
C PRO A 518 -2.89 -13.90 0.56
N ALA A 519 -2.29 -13.11 1.46
CA ALA A 519 -1.12 -13.52 2.22
C ALA A 519 -1.42 -14.75 3.13
N PRO A 520 -0.62 -15.82 3.08
CA PRO A 520 -0.91 -17.09 3.76
C PRO A 520 -1.08 -16.97 5.28
N LEU A 521 -0.31 -16.10 5.94
CA LEU A 521 -0.41 -15.90 7.39
C LEU A 521 -1.76 -15.27 7.78
N PHE A 522 -2.31 -14.38 6.96
CA PHE A 522 -3.64 -13.82 7.20
C PHE A 522 -4.76 -14.83 6.93
N ILE A 523 -4.64 -15.64 5.86
CA ILE A 523 -5.58 -16.74 5.59
C ILE A 523 -5.64 -17.69 6.78
N GLY A 524 -4.47 -18.07 7.32
CA GLY A 524 -4.37 -18.96 8.48
C GLY A 524 -5.01 -18.36 9.73
N LEU A 525 -4.77 -17.07 10.01
CA LEU A 525 -5.37 -16.37 11.15
C LEU A 525 -6.90 -16.36 11.08
N VAL A 526 -7.46 -15.93 9.94
CA VAL A 526 -8.92 -15.86 9.75
C VAL A 526 -9.55 -17.25 9.82
N ARG A 527 -8.90 -18.26 9.23
CA ARG A 527 -9.34 -19.67 9.32
C ARG A 527 -9.36 -20.17 10.77
N ALA A 528 -8.32 -19.86 11.55
CA ALA A 528 -8.24 -20.24 12.96
C ALA A 528 -9.30 -19.50 13.80
N ALA A 529 -9.50 -18.20 13.54
CA ALA A 529 -10.52 -17.37 14.20
C ALA A 529 -11.93 -17.90 13.96
N LYS A 530 -12.24 -18.35 12.74
CA LYS A 530 -13.53 -18.94 12.37
C LYS A 530 -13.88 -20.19 13.20
N ASN A 531 -12.88 -20.92 13.69
CA ASN A 531 -13.05 -22.11 14.51
C ASN A 531 -13.18 -21.81 16.03
N ILE A 532 -13.04 -20.56 16.44
CA ILE A 532 -13.30 -20.12 17.83
C ILE A 532 -14.81 -19.91 17.98
N LYS A 533 -15.43 -20.69 18.87
CA LYS A 533 -16.86 -20.59 19.18
C LYS A 533 -17.16 -19.51 20.21
#